data_f4fa0e34c50a62f030f426172fe853f1
#
_entry.id   f4fa0e34c50a62f030f426172fe853f1
#
_cell.length_a   1.000
_cell.length_b   1.000
_cell.length_c   1.000
_cell.angle_alpha   90.00
_cell.angle_beta   90.00
_cell.angle_gamma   90.00
#
_symmetry.space_group_name_H-M   'P 1'
#
loop_
_entity.id
_entity.type
_entity.pdbx_description
1 polymer ?
#
loop_
_entity_poly.entity_id
_entity_poly.type
_entity_poly.pdbx_seq_one_letter_code
_entity_poly.pdbx_strand_id
1 'polypeptide(L)'
;MGHYAANLRDIEFCLFDLLDRESILGKSLYSDLDRATAMGMLEEVKRLCENDLAASFVEGDRKGTEFNKATGDIKLPESFKKSYRAYVDGEWGKIDVPVDLGGTAIPPSVRWAIAEMVLGSNPAVHIYASGFAFSHVAYLLGSDQQKKIAKHMVDRAWGATMMLTEPDAGSDVGAGRSKAVKQPDGTWHITGTKRFITSGDGDIFE
;
A
#
# COMPACT_ATOMS: atom_id res chain seq x y z
N MET A 1 -15.59 14.86 16.19
CA MET A 1 -14.26 14.82 15.54
C MET A 1 -13.81 13.37 15.50
N GLY A 2 -13.29 12.92 14.37
CA GLY A 2 -12.66 11.62 14.26
C GLY A 2 -11.41 11.52 15.15
N HIS A 3 -10.80 10.33 15.23
CA HIS A 3 -9.57 10.12 15.99
C HIS A 3 -8.33 10.75 15.33
N TYR A 4 -8.42 11.17 14.06
CA TYR A 4 -7.33 11.70 13.24
C TYR A 4 -7.63 13.11 12.72
N ALA A 5 -6.60 13.95 12.73
CA ALA A 5 -6.58 15.28 12.12
C ALA A 5 -5.17 15.53 11.57
N ALA A 6 -5.04 15.82 10.27
CA ALA A 6 -3.76 16.09 9.65
C ALA A 6 -3.33 17.55 9.86
N ASN A 7 -2.05 17.77 10.16
CA ASN A 7 -1.45 19.09 10.24
C ASN A 7 -0.76 19.46 8.91
N LEU A 8 -1.54 19.94 7.94
CA LEU A 8 -1.00 20.31 6.62
C LEU A 8 0.04 21.43 6.69
N ARG A 9 -0.05 22.32 7.66
CA ARG A 9 0.92 23.41 7.80
C ARG A 9 2.33 22.90 8.09
N ASP A 10 2.46 21.87 8.94
CA ASP A 10 3.76 21.27 9.24
C ASP A 10 4.28 20.47 8.04
N ILE A 11 3.39 19.78 7.33
CA ILE A 11 3.74 19.07 6.08
C ILE A 11 4.22 20.07 5.02
N GLU A 12 3.51 21.17 4.82
CA GLU A 12 3.87 22.24 3.89
C GLU A 12 5.24 22.84 4.26
N PHE A 13 5.44 23.20 5.53
CA PHE A 13 6.71 23.70 6.02
C PHE A 13 7.86 22.72 5.77
N CYS A 14 7.67 21.44 6.10
CA CYS A 14 8.69 20.43 5.86
C CYS A 14 9.03 20.29 4.37
N LEU A 15 8.03 20.22 3.50
CA LEU A 15 8.24 20.02 2.07
C LEU A 15 8.89 21.22 1.39
N PHE A 16 8.42 22.43 1.66
CA PHE A 16 8.77 23.61 0.86
C PHE A 16 9.74 24.55 1.55
N ASP A 17 9.62 24.77 2.87
CA ASP A 17 10.53 25.67 3.57
C ASP A 17 11.81 24.97 4.04
N LEU A 18 11.70 23.71 4.52
CA LEU A 18 12.85 22.96 5.03
C LEU A 18 13.58 22.17 3.93
N LEU A 19 12.86 21.45 3.10
CA LEU A 19 13.42 20.53 2.09
C LEU A 19 13.51 21.13 0.68
N ASP A 20 13.03 22.37 0.48
CA ASP A 20 13.03 23.07 -0.83
C ASP A 20 12.53 22.19 -1.99
N ARG A 21 11.41 21.48 -1.78
CA ARG A 21 10.89 20.59 -2.83
C ARG A 21 10.35 21.34 -4.03
N GLU A 22 10.04 22.64 -3.91
CA GLU A 22 9.63 23.47 -5.03
C GLU A 22 10.72 23.55 -6.13
N SER A 23 11.99 23.43 -5.75
CA SER A 23 13.12 23.46 -6.69
C SER A 23 13.13 22.33 -7.73
N ILE A 24 12.43 21.22 -7.46
CA ILE A 24 12.34 20.06 -8.38
C ILE A 24 10.98 19.95 -9.08
N LEU A 25 9.94 20.66 -8.60
CA LEU A 25 8.62 20.67 -9.24
C LEU A 25 8.65 21.45 -10.54
N GLY A 26 7.76 21.11 -11.47
CA GLY A 26 7.70 21.72 -12.81
C GLY A 26 8.88 21.34 -13.71
N LYS A 27 9.69 20.32 -13.34
CA LYS A 27 10.91 19.95 -14.06
C LYS A 27 10.99 18.44 -14.33
N SER A 28 11.54 18.09 -15.47
CA SER A 28 11.86 16.69 -15.82
C SER A 28 10.66 15.75 -15.61
N LEU A 29 10.83 14.71 -14.78
CA LEU A 29 9.79 13.73 -14.45
C LEU A 29 8.56 14.36 -13.76
N TYR A 30 8.72 15.50 -13.11
CA TYR A 30 7.66 16.21 -12.37
C TYR A 30 7.19 17.49 -13.06
N SER A 31 7.29 17.55 -14.41
CA SER A 31 6.91 18.71 -15.22
C SER A 31 5.47 19.19 -15.00
N ASP A 32 4.58 18.24 -14.72
CA ASP A 32 3.14 18.48 -14.59
C ASP A 32 2.71 18.73 -13.12
N LEU A 33 3.68 18.81 -12.20
CA LEU A 33 3.43 19.01 -10.78
C LEU A 33 4.08 20.30 -10.30
N ASP A 34 3.28 21.30 -9.96
CA ASP A 34 3.72 22.52 -9.26
C ASP A 34 3.36 22.48 -7.76
N ARG A 35 3.77 23.49 -6.99
CA ARG A 35 3.46 23.59 -5.57
C ARG A 35 1.95 23.62 -5.32
N ALA A 36 1.19 24.36 -6.12
CA ALA A 36 -0.25 24.47 -5.94
C ALA A 36 -0.96 23.12 -6.14
N THR A 37 -0.56 22.38 -7.18
CA THR A 37 -1.07 21.02 -7.44
C THR A 37 -0.68 20.06 -6.32
N ALA A 38 0.57 20.08 -5.85
CA ALA A 38 1.01 19.25 -4.75
C ALA A 38 0.22 19.54 -3.45
N MET A 39 -0.01 20.81 -3.12
CA MET A 39 -0.83 21.20 -1.97
C MET A 39 -2.30 20.77 -2.15
N GLY A 40 -2.87 20.93 -3.34
CA GLY A 40 -4.22 20.44 -3.65
C GLY A 40 -4.37 18.93 -3.42
N MET A 41 -3.37 18.13 -3.83
CA MET A 41 -3.35 16.69 -3.55
C MET A 41 -3.30 16.41 -2.03
N LEU A 42 -2.49 17.14 -1.28
CA LEU A 42 -2.37 16.97 0.17
C LEU A 42 -3.68 17.35 0.90
N GLU A 43 -4.36 18.41 0.47
CA GLU A 43 -5.67 18.81 1.01
C GLU A 43 -6.73 17.75 0.72
N GLU A 44 -6.73 17.16 -0.47
CA GLU A 44 -7.67 16.11 -0.86
C GLU A 44 -7.45 14.85 -0.03
N VAL A 45 -6.20 14.40 0.12
CA VAL A 45 -5.84 13.26 0.98
C VAL A 45 -6.20 13.52 2.44
N LYS A 46 -5.94 14.74 2.94
CA LYS A 46 -6.35 15.11 4.29
C LYS A 46 -7.84 14.86 4.48
N ARG A 47 -8.69 15.34 3.54
CA ARG A 47 -10.14 15.15 3.60
C ARG A 47 -10.52 13.67 3.60
N LEU A 48 -9.93 12.87 2.72
CA LEU A 48 -10.11 11.42 2.67
C LEU A 48 -9.72 10.78 4.00
N CYS A 49 -8.56 11.12 4.56
CA CYS A 49 -8.05 10.55 5.79
C CYS A 49 -8.90 10.90 7.01
N GLU A 50 -9.33 12.16 7.14
CA GLU A 50 -10.13 12.62 8.29
C GLU A 50 -11.56 12.09 8.29
N ASN A 51 -12.10 11.73 7.13
CA ASN A 51 -13.48 11.25 6.98
C ASN A 51 -13.54 9.77 6.66
N ASP A 52 -13.20 9.39 5.41
CA ASP A 52 -13.47 8.04 4.89
C ASP A 52 -12.57 6.97 5.53
N LEU A 53 -11.27 7.26 5.71
CA LEU A 53 -10.35 6.29 6.28
C LEU A 53 -10.48 6.20 7.81
N ALA A 54 -10.60 7.33 8.48
CA ALA A 54 -10.79 7.37 9.93
C ALA A 54 -12.09 6.68 10.38
N ALA A 55 -13.12 6.67 9.55
CA ALA A 55 -14.42 6.10 9.89
C ALA A 55 -14.39 4.62 10.29
N SER A 56 -13.50 3.82 9.68
CA SER A 56 -13.43 2.39 9.96
C SER A 56 -12.38 1.98 10.97
N PHE A 57 -11.51 2.89 11.41
CA PHE A 57 -10.36 2.54 12.25
C PHE A 57 -10.76 1.83 13.56
N VAL A 58 -11.66 2.44 14.35
CA VAL A 58 -12.09 1.89 15.64
C VAL A 58 -12.89 0.60 15.49
N GLU A 59 -13.78 0.52 14.50
CA GLU A 59 -14.55 -0.69 14.26
C GLU A 59 -13.67 -1.81 13.75
N GLY A 60 -12.76 -1.52 12.82
CA GLY A 60 -11.82 -2.48 12.27
C GLY A 60 -10.91 -3.10 13.33
N ASP A 61 -10.42 -2.28 14.26
CA ASP A 61 -9.61 -2.75 15.39
C ASP A 61 -10.42 -3.65 16.35
N ARG A 62 -11.65 -3.26 16.70
CA ARG A 62 -12.47 -3.99 17.69
C ARG A 62 -13.07 -5.27 17.16
N LYS A 63 -13.58 -5.28 15.93
CA LYS A 63 -14.15 -6.48 15.31
C LYS A 63 -13.09 -7.40 14.74
N GLY A 64 -12.04 -6.83 14.13
CA GLY A 64 -11.03 -7.59 13.40
C GLY A 64 -11.63 -8.35 12.21
N THR A 65 -10.91 -9.38 11.78
CA THR A 65 -11.31 -10.29 10.70
C THR A 65 -12.11 -11.47 11.23
N GLU A 66 -13.12 -11.91 10.48
CA GLU A 66 -13.88 -13.14 10.79
C GLU A 66 -13.31 -14.29 9.96
N PHE A 67 -12.91 -15.38 10.62
CA PHE A 67 -12.39 -16.57 9.98
C PHE A 67 -13.39 -17.73 10.07
N ASN A 68 -13.82 -18.25 8.93
CA ASN A 68 -14.66 -19.43 8.84
C ASN A 68 -13.80 -20.69 8.76
N LYS A 69 -13.71 -21.44 9.85
CA LYS A 69 -12.89 -22.67 9.93
C LYS A 69 -13.36 -23.81 8.99
N ALA A 70 -14.63 -23.81 8.59
CA ALA A 70 -15.16 -24.86 7.73
C ALA A 70 -14.83 -24.65 6.25
N THR A 71 -14.77 -23.40 5.81
CA THR A 71 -14.51 -23.02 4.39
C THR A 71 -13.11 -22.47 4.18
N GLY A 72 -12.45 -21.97 5.23
CA GLY A 72 -11.18 -21.26 5.14
C GLY A 72 -11.34 -19.77 4.80
N ASP A 73 -12.57 -19.30 4.60
CA ASP A 73 -12.83 -17.92 4.19
C ASP A 73 -12.53 -16.92 5.29
N ILE A 74 -12.03 -15.76 4.88
CA ILE A 74 -11.82 -14.59 5.74
C ILE A 74 -12.77 -13.48 5.30
N LYS A 75 -13.46 -12.85 6.27
CA LYS A 75 -14.26 -11.65 6.06
C LYS A 75 -13.67 -10.47 6.78
N LEU A 76 -13.52 -9.39 6.06
CA LEU A 76 -13.12 -8.09 6.59
C LEU A 76 -14.36 -7.29 7.03
N PRO A 77 -14.25 -6.38 8.02
CA PRO A 77 -15.35 -5.50 8.40
C PRO A 77 -15.85 -4.66 7.20
N GLU A 78 -17.15 -4.54 7.02
CA GLU A 78 -17.71 -3.77 5.90
C GLU A 78 -17.33 -2.28 5.94
N SER A 79 -17.14 -1.72 7.12
CA SER A 79 -16.63 -0.35 7.27
C SER A 79 -15.22 -0.22 6.71
N PHE A 80 -14.34 -1.20 6.97
CA PHE A 80 -13.00 -1.25 6.42
C PHE A 80 -13.01 -1.34 4.89
N LYS A 81 -13.86 -2.20 4.33
CA LYS A 81 -13.99 -2.33 2.87
C LYS A 81 -14.40 -1.00 2.21
N LYS A 82 -15.28 -0.22 2.86
CA LYS A 82 -15.66 1.11 2.38
C LYS A 82 -14.47 2.07 2.37
N SER A 83 -13.70 2.11 3.46
CA SER A 83 -12.49 2.94 3.55
C SER A 83 -11.44 2.55 2.50
N TYR A 84 -11.21 1.25 2.32
CA TYR A 84 -10.29 0.75 1.30
C TYR A 84 -10.74 1.14 -0.11
N ARG A 85 -12.02 0.97 -0.44
CA ARG A 85 -12.58 1.39 -1.74
C ARG A 85 -12.44 2.89 -1.97
N ALA A 86 -12.72 3.72 -0.96
CA ALA A 86 -12.55 5.17 -1.08
C ALA A 86 -11.09 5.55 -1.44
N TYR A 87 -10.11 4.84 -0.88
CA TYR A 87 -8.69 5.01 -1.22
C TYR A 87 -8.38 4.56 -2.66
N VAL A 88 -8.90 3.41 -3.07
CA VAL A 88 -8.66 2.83 -4.41
C VAL A 88 -9.39 3.61 -5.49
N ASP A 89 -10.67 3.93 -5.28
CA ASP A 89 -11.50 4.68 -6.24
C ASP A 89 -10.98 6.12 -6.44
N GLY A 90 -10.38 6.70 -5.41
CA GLY A 90 -9.64 7.97 -5.50
C GLY A 90 -8.26 7.85 -6.17
N GLU A 91 -7.88 6.66 -6.65
CA GLU A 91 -6.63 6.36 -7.36
C GLU A 91 -5.35 6.61 -6.53
N TRP A 92 -5.47 6.75 -5.21
CA TRP A 92 -4.33 7.07 -4.33
C TRP A 92 -3.24 6.00 -4.30
N GLY A 93 -3.56 4.76 -4.61
CA GLY A 93 -2.56 3.69 -4.80
C GLY A 93 -1.63 3.91 -6.00
N LYS A 94 -2.07 4.69 -7.01
CA LYS A 94 -1.28 4.94 -8.24
C LYS A 94 -0.06 5.83 -8.02
N ILE A 95 0.03 6.53 -6.90
CA ILE A 95 1.24 7.29 -6.52
C ILE A 95 2.46 6.39 -6.22
N ASP A 96 2.24 5.10 -6.00
CA ASP A 96 3.28 4.09 -5.76
C ASP A 96 3.67 3.33 -7.03
N VAL A 97 3.01 3.62 -8.15
CA VAL A 97 3.11 2.90 -9.41
C VAL A 97 3.91 3.70 -10.44
N PRO A 98 4.79 3.08 -11.24
CA PRO A 98 5.47 3.76 -12.35
C PRO A 98 4.49 4.29 -13.39
N VAL A 99 4.85 5.38 -14.05
CA VAL A 99 4.04 5.99 -15.13
C VAL A 99 3.71 4.97 -16.23
N ASP A 100 4.67 4.11 -16.60
CA ASP A 100 4.49 3.05 -17.61
C ASP A 100 3.43 2.01 -17.23
N LEU A 101 3.07 1.91 -15.96
CA LEU A 101 1.97 1.09 -15.45
C LEU A 101 0.69 1.89 -15.14
N GLY A 102 0.62 3.15 -15.57
CA GLY A 102 -0.52 4.03 -15.31
C GLY A 102 -0.48 4.74 -13.95
N GLY A 103 0.70 4.84 -13.35
CA GLY A 103 0.94 5.59 -12.12
C GLY A 103 1.11 7.09 -12.34
N THR A 104 1.24 7.80 -11.23
CA THR A 104 1.43 9.25 -11.22
C THR A 104 2.87 9.59 -10.79
N ALA A 105 3.55 10.39 -11.61
CA ALA A 105 4.89 10.86 -11.29
C ALA A 105 4.84 11.95 -10.20
N ILE A 106 5.15 11.57 -8.96
CA ILE A 106 5.29 12.52 -7.85
C ILE A 106 6.62 12.32 -7.12
N PRO A 107 7.21 13.38 -6.54
CA PRO A 107 8.41 13.23 -5.73
C PRO A 107 8.18 12.30 -4.54
N PRO A 108 9.17 11.46 -4.18
CA PRO A 108 9.05 10.59 -3.00
C PRO A 108 8.70 11.33 -1.70
N SER A 109 9.13 12.58 -1.54
CA SER A 109 8.79 13.40 -0.38
C SER A 109 7.29 13.73 -0.31
N VAL A 110 6.66 14.07 -1.43
CA VAL A 110 5.19 14.30 -1.49
C VAL A 110 4.44 12.96 -1.27
N ARG A 111 4.90 11.90 -1.92
CA ARG A 111 4.35 10.55 -1.71
C ARG A 111 4.37 10.14 -0.23
N TRP A 112 5.47 10.36 0.46
CA TRP A 112 5.58 10.02 1.88
C TRP A 112 4.75 10.93 2.78
N ALA A 113 4.56 12.20 2.43
CA ALA A 113 3.61 13.07 3.14
C ALA A 113 2.17 12.57 3.01
N ILE A 114 1.78 12.06 1.84
CA ILE A 114 0.50 11.37 1.63
C ILE A 114 0.42 10.10 2.48
N ALA A 115 1.43 9.25 2.42
CA ALA A 115 1.48 7.99 3.18
C ALA A 115 1.42 8.22 4.70
N GLU A 116 2.06 9.28 5.22
CA GLU A 116 1.99 9.68 6.63
C GLU A 116 0.55 9.92 7.06
N MET A 117 -0.21 10.68 6.27
CA MET A 117 -1.62 10.94 6.57
C MET A 117 -2.48 9.67 6.54
N VAL A 118 -2.28 8.80 5.54
CA VAL A 118 -2.99 7.53 5.42
C VAL A 118 -2.67 6.62 6.60
N LEU A 119 -1.38 6.46 6.94
CA LEU A 119 -0.91 5.65 8.07
C LEU A 119 -1.42 6.18 9.41
N GLY A 120 -1.41 7.50 9.60
CA GLY A 120 -1.90 8.13 10.82
C GLY A 120 -3.42 7.97 11.01
N SER A 121 -4.15 7.93 9.90
CA SER A 121 -5.60 7.77 9.90
C SER A 121 -6.04 6.30 10.02
N ASN A 122 -5.51 5.45 9.14
CA ASN A 122 -5.86 4.01 9.12
C ASN A 122 -4.73 3.19 8.48
N PRO A 123 -3.78 2.70 9.29
CA PRO A 123 -2.64 1.95 8.77
C PRO A 123 -3.04 0.67 8.03
N ALA A 124 -4.18 0.05 8.36
CA ALA A 124 -4.66 -1.13 7.67
C ALA A 124 -4.97 -0.84 6.19
N VAL A 125 -5.53 0.32 5.86
CA VAL A 125 -5.77 0.71 4.46
C VAL A 125 -4.45 0.77 3.68
N HIS A 126 -3.42 1.41 4.24
CA HIS A 126 -2.10 1.49 3.61
C HIS A 126 -1.49 0.09 3.37
N ILE A 127 -1.59 -0.78 4.36
CA ILE A 127 -1.02 -2.13 4.29
C ILE A 127 -1.76 -2.99 3.25
N TYR A 128 -3.09 -2.98 3.22
CA TYR A 128 -3.86 -3.71 2.22
C TYR A 128 -3.66 -3.16 0.80
N ALA A 129 -3.37 -1.87 0.66
CA ALA A 129 -3.03 -1.24 -0.63
C ALA A 129 -1.58 -1.47 -1.09
N SER A 130 -0.77 -2.22 -0.34
CA SER A 130 0.65 -2.47 -0.67
C SER A 130 0.87 -3.16 -2.02
N GLY A 131 -0.18 -3.77 -2.60
CA GLY A 131 -0.12 -4.34 -3.93
C GLY A 131 0.34 -3.36 -5.01
N PHE A 132 -0.01 -2.09 -4.90
CA PHE A 132 0.48 -1.05 -5.81
C PHE A 132 2.01 -0.91 -5.74
N ALA A 133 2.58 -0.81 -4.55
CA ALA A 133 4.04 -0.72 -4.37
C ALA A 133 4.75 -2.02 -4.80
N PHE A 134 4.19 -3.20 -4.49
CA PHE A 134 4.76 -4.47 -4.91
C PHE A 134 4.64 -4.72 -6.41
N SER A 135 3.62 -4.16 -7.08
CA SER A 135 3.51 -4.19 -8.55
C SER A 135 4.70 -3.49 -9.20
N HIS A 136 5.15 -2.37 -8.62
CA HIS A 136 6.35 -1.66 -9.07
C HIS A 136 7.61 -2.55 -9.02
N VAL A 137 7.81 -3.25 -7.90
CA VAL A 137 8.96 -4.18 -7.74
C VAL A 137 8.88 -5.32 -8.76
N ALA A 138 7.69 -5.93 -8.92
CA ALA A 138 7.48 -7.00 -9.88
C ALA A 138 7.67 -6.53 -11.33
N TYR A 139 7.31 -5.29 -11.65
CA TYR A 139 7.51 -4.71 -12.98
C TYR A 139 8.99 -4.42 -13.28
N LEU A 140 9.73 -3.90 -12.31
CA LEU A 140 11.15 -3.56 -12.51
C LEU A 140 12.05 -4.80 -12.58
N LEU A 141 11.84 -5.77 -11.69
CA LEU A 141 12.77 -6.87 -11.46
C LEU A 141 12.25 -8.22 -11.99
N GLY A 142 10.99 -8.30 -12.35
CA GLY A 142 10.33 -9.54 -12.73
C GLY A 142 10.59 -9.98 -14.18
N SER A 143 10.30 -11.26 -14.44
CA SER A 143 10.20 -11.82 -15.80
C SER A 143 9.00 -11.19 -16.55
N ASP A 144 8.93 -11.43 -17.87
CA ASP A 144 7.81 -10.92 -18.67
C ASP A 144 6.44 -11.40 -18.17
N GLN A 145 6.37 -12.61 -17.60
CA GLN A 145 5.15 -13.11 -16.96
C GLN A 145 4.82 -12.32 -15.69
N GLN A 146 5.83 -12.03 -14.85
CA GLN A 146 5.63 -11.25 -13.62
C GLN A 146 5.27 -9.80 -13.92
N LYS A 147 5.78 -9.21 -14.99
CA LYS A 147 5.37 -7.88 -15.46
C LYS A 147 3.91 -7.83 -15.89
N LYS A 148 3.39 -8.90 -16.52
CA LYS A 148 1.95 -9.01 -16.83
C LYS A 148 1.11 -9.09 -15.54
N ILE A 149 1.58 -9.85 -14.54
CA ILE A 149 0.91 -9.92 -13.23
C ILE A 149 0.93 -8.53 -12.57
N ALA A 150 2.06 -7.82 -12.60
CA ALA A 150 2.17 -6.45 -12.06
C ALA A 150 1.11 -5.52 -12.65
N LYS A 151 0.87 -5.60 -13.97
CA LYS A 151 -0.19 -4.83 -14.61
C LYS A 151 -1.58 -5.19 -14.06
N HIS A 152 -1.90 -6.47 -13.93
CA HIS A 152 -3.17 -6.90 -13.35
C HIS A 152 -3.32 -6.45 -11.88
N MET A 153 -2.24 -6.44 -11.10
CA MET A 153 -2.27 -5.94 -9.72
C MET A 153 -2.71 -4.48 -9.66
N VAL A 154 -2.22 -3.65 -10.58
CA VAL A 154 -2.62 -2.23 -10.67
C VAL A 154 -4.06 -2.09 -11.17
N ASP A 155 -4.39 -2.74 -12.29
CA ASP A 155 -5.70 -2.62 -12.96
C ASP A 155 -6.86 -3.07 -12.05
N ARG A 156 -6.61 -4.02 -11.13
CA ARG A 156 -7.62 -4.65 -10.25
C ARG A 156 -7.43 -4.31 -8.78
N ALA A 157 -6.50 -3.45 -8.45
CA ALA A 157 -6.12 -3.14 -7.07
C ALA A 157 -5.86 -4.39 -6.22
N TRP A 158 -5.19 -5.40 -6.78
CA TRP A 158 -4.85 -6.61 -6.05
C TRP A 158 -3.89 -6.31 -4.90
N GLY A 159 -4.12 -6.96 -3.76
CA GLY A 159 -3.20 -6.94 -2.64
C GLY A 159 -1.92 -7.72 -2.92
N ALA A 160 -0.94 -7.47 -2.08
CA ALA A 160 0.28 -8.27 -2.02
C ALA A 160 0.78 -8.35 -0.58
N THR A 161 1.52 -9.41 -0.30
CA THR A 161 2.08 -9.62 1.02
C THR A 161 3.50 -10.18 0.94
N MET A 162 4.29 -9.93 1.97
CA MET A 162 5.67 -10.41 2.08
C MET A 162 5.75 -11.52 3.11
N MET A 163 6.02 -12.74 2.67
CA MET A 163 6.05 -13.95 3.50
C MET A 163 7.48 -14.19 4.00
N LEU A 164 7.90 -13.50 5.07
CA LEU A 164 9.25 -13.62 5.64
C LEU A 164 9.26 -14.42 6.95
N THR A 165 8.56 -13.94 7.96
CA THR A 165 8.62 -14.46 9.32
C THR A 165 8.26 -15.94 9.42
N GLU A 166 9.05 -16.67 10.21
CA GLU A 166 8.82 -18.07 10.58
C GLU A 166 8.67 -18.21 12.09
N PRO A 167 8.18 -19.35 12.62
CA PRO A 167 8.00 -19.54 14.06
C PRO A 167 9.25 -19.24 14.90
N ASP A 168 10.44 -19.61 14.39
CA ASP A 168 11.73 -19.45 15.08
C ASP A 168 12.62 -18.36 14.46
N ALA A 169 12.12 -17.57 13.50
CA ALA A 169 12.87 -16.57 12.73
C ALA A 169 12.01 -15.31 12.47
N GLY A 170 11.94 -14.44 13.49
CA GLY A 170 11.24 -13.16 13.42
C GLY A 170 12.18 -12.01 13.10
N SER A 171 12.92 -11.50 14.11
CA SER A 171 13.90 -10.42 13.91
C SER A 171 15.09 -10.87 13.06
N ASP A 172 15.60 -12.08 13.32
CA ASP A 172 16.61 -12.72 12.46
C ASP A 172 15.92 -13.55 11.37
N VAL A 173 15.44 -12.88 10.32
CA VAL A 173 14.81 -13.55 9.17
C VAL A 173 15.79 -14.42 8.38
N GLY A 174 17.11 -14.19 8.53
CA GLY A 174 18.16 -15.03 7.93
C GLY A 174 18.23 -16.43 8.50
N ALA A 175 17.72 -16.64 9.72
CA ALA A 175 17.61 -17.96 10.36
C ALA A 175 16.39 -18.79 9.85
N GLY A 176 15.63 -18.28 8.86
CA GLY A 176 14.51 -18.99 8.26
C GLY A 176 14.88 -20.37 7.71
N ARG A 177 13.99 -21.35 7.89
CA ARG A 177 14.20 -22.76 7.51
C ARG A 177 13.41 -23.21 6.29
N SER A 178 12.56 -22.35 5.74
CA SER A 178 11.83 -22.65 4.50
C SER A 178 12.80 -22.94 3.36
N LYS A 179 12.49 -23.95 2.56
CA LYS A 179 13.35 -24.41 1.46
C LYS A 179 12.57 -24.47 0.16
N ALA A 180 13.23 -24.10 -0.93
CA ALA A 180 12.73 -24.29 -2.28
C ALA A 180 13.62 -25.29 -3.01
N VAL A 181 13.04 -26.37 -3.56
CA VAL A 181 13.75 -27.41 -4.30
C VAL A 181 13.28 -27.39 -5.74
N LYS A 182 14.23 -27.18 -6.69
CA LYS A 182 13.94 -27.15 -8.12
C LYS A 182 13.56 -28.54 -8.60
N GLN A 183 12.51 -28.64 -9.41
CA GLN A 183 12.01 -29.86 -9.98
C GLN A 183 12.54 -30.05 -11.43
N PRO A 184 12.51 -31.28 -11.97
CA PRO A 184 12.94 -31.55 -13.34
C PRO A 184 12.17 -30.78 -14.42
N ASP A 185 10.89 -30.44 -14.15
CA ASP A 185 10.02 -29.67 -15.04
C ASP A 185 10.26 -28.15 -14.99
N GLY A 186 11.24 -27.70 -14.19
CA GLY A 186 11.58 -26.29 -14.01
C GLY A 186 10.79 -25.57 -12.93
N THR A 187 9.81 -26.19 -12.31
CA THR A 187 9.06 -25.64 -11.16
C THR A 187 9.86 -25.76 -9.87
N TRP A 188 9.31 -25.23 -8.77
CA TRP A 188 9.92 -25.29 -7.45
C TRP A 188 8.91 -25.81 -6.43
N HIS A 189 9.31 -26.80 -5.64
CA HIS A 189 8.55 -27.22 -4.47
C HIS A 189 9.05 -26.44 -3.24
N ILE A 190 8.13 -25.73 -2.59
CA ILE A 190 8.43 -24.91 -1.39
C ILE A 190 7.91 -25.66 -0.17
N THR A 191 8.75 -25.84 0.83
CA THR A 191 8.42 -26.44 2.12
C THR A 191 8.83 -25.52 3.24
N GLY A 192 7.91 -25.24 4.17
CA GLY A 192 8.15 -24.39 5.33
C GLY A 192 6.86 -23.87 5.93
N THR A 193 6.98 -23.16 7.05
CA THR A 193 5.85 -22.53 7.73
C THR A 193 6.16 -21.05 7.89
N LYS A 194 5.31 -20.19 7.35
CA LYS A 194 5.34 -18.73 7.53
C LYS A 194 4.29 -18.31 8.57
N ARG A 195 4.57 -17.27 9.32
CA ARG A 195 3.73 -16.81 10.42
C ARG A 195 3.63 -15.29 10.44
N PHE A 196 2.52 -14.78 10.96
CA PHE A 196 2.25 -13.34 11.09
C PHE A 196 2.32 -12.59 9.74
N ILE A 197 1.71 -13.14 8.71
CA ILE A 197 1.71 -12.55 7.39
C ILE A 197 0.61 -11.50 7.29
N THR A 198 1.02 -10.24 7.31
CA THR A 198 0.13 -9.09 7.26
C THR A 198 -0.64 -9.03 5.94
N SER A 199 -1.94 -8.78 5.99
CA SER A 199 -2.83 -8.74 4.81
C SER A 199 -2.73 -9.98 3.90
N GLY A 200 -2.44 -11.15 4.51
CA GLY A 200 -2.23 -12.38 3.75
C GLY A 200 -3.47 -12.94 3.06
N ASP A 201 -4.64 -12.52 3.48
CA ASP A 201 -5.93 -12.88 2.89
C ASP A 201 -6.99 -11.83 3.23
N GLY A 202 -8.09 -11.80 2.44
CA GLY A 202 -9.22 -10.91 2.65
C GLY A 202 -10.18 -10.91 1.48
N ASP A 203 -11.45 -10.67 1.76
CA ASP A 203 -12.56 -10.68 0.79
C ASP A 203 -12.77 -9.34 0.05
N ILE A 204 -11.70 -8.59 -0.16
CA ILE A 204 -11.68 -7.35 -0.97
C ILE A 204 -10.89 -7.51 -2.28
N PHE A 205 -10.21 -8.62 -2.45
CA PHE A 205 -9.49 -8.95 -3.68
C PHE A 205 -10.23 -10.03 -4.46
N GLU A 206 -10.11 -10.03 -5.79
CA GLU A 206 -10.66 -11.04 -6.69
C GLU A 206 -9.72 -12.24 -6.82
#